data_455a50b2547bb30436ecfcfa2aa05efd
#
_entry.id   455a50b2547bb30436ecfcfa2aa05efd
#
_cell.length_a   1.000
_cell.length_b   1.000
_cell.length_c   1.000
_cell.angle_alpha   90.00
_cell.angle_beta   90.00
_cell.angle_gamma   90.00
#
_symmetry.space_group_name_H-M   'P 1'
#
loop_
_entity.id
_entity.type
_entity.pdbx_description
1 polymer ?
#
loop_
_entity_poly.entity_id
_entity_poly.type
_entity_poly.pdbx_seq_one_letter_code
_entity_poly.pdbx_strand_id
1 'polypeptide(L)'
;MSSVSSLKIISSNVTGIGNVHKFNEILSHLENFLPDILCIVDSRLNEDSARNIRNIIDYDCYFSNKNSQSRGVAILFKNSLAIKKEMVTYDPEGNFLLIKCTYEDQIFVLAAIYGPNNDSPEFFETLYDNISSYDCENYIIAGDFNVTISHEHDNLNYVQPRHPNSRKKLNELMRANFTLDSYRACHGNSNMFTWKKWNDNKFARLDLILTSETLRPFLIDAGKIPKLRSD
;
A
#
# COMPACT_ATOMS: atom_id res chain seq x y z
N MET A 1 -16.06 29.31 -3.99
CA MET A 1 -15.24 28.22 -4.53
C MET A 1 -15.02 27.24 -3.38
N SER A 2 -15.67 26.09 -3.39
CA SER A 2 -15.40 25.04 -2.41
C SER A 2 -13.96 24.60 -2.61
N SER A 3 -13.13 24.66 -1.56
CA SER A 3 -11.80 24.08 -1.57
C SER A 3 -11.98 22.59 -1.86
N VAL A 4 -11.50 22.13 -3.00
CA VAL A 4 -11.42 20.68 -3.26
C VAL A 4 -10.46 20.15 -2.18
N SER A 5 -10.98 19.39 -1.22
CA SER A 5 -10.15 18.77 -0.21
C SER A 5 -9.42 17.59 -0.87
N SER A 6 -8.09 17.58 -0.80
CA SER A 6 -7.29 16.48 -1.32
C SER A 6 -7.17 15.38 -0.27
N LEU A 7 -7.27 14.12 -0.69
CA LEU A 7 -7.07 12.94 0.15
C LEU A 7 -5.62 12.46 0.06
N LYS A 8 -4.90 12.46 1.19
CA LYS A 8 -3.51 12.01 1.25
C LYS A 8 -3.39 10.61 1.81
N ILE A 9 -2.97 9.67 0.97
CA ILE A 9 -2.74 8.27 1.32
C ILE A 9 -1.23 8.02 1.39
N ILE A 10 -0.76 7.47 2.50
CA ILE A 10 0.63 7.07 2.67
C ILE A 10 0.70 5.57 2.90
N SER A 11 1.57 4.88 2.15
CA SER A 11 1.91 3.47 2.40
C SER A 11 3.31 3.36 2.99
N SER A 12 3.49 2.50 4.00
CA SER A 12 4.77 2.26 4.64
C SER A 12 4.96 0.80 5.03
N ASN A 13 6.05 0.18 4.53
CA ASN A 13 6.53 -1.09 5.06
C ASN A 13 7.33 -0.81 6.34
N VAL A 14 6.84 -1.32 7.47
CA VAL A 14 7.39 -1.04 8.81
C VAL A 14 8.29 -2.14 9.35
N THR A 15 8.42 -3.26 8.62
CA THR A 15 9.28 -4.40 8.97
C THR A 15 9.06 -4.85 10.43
N GLY A 16 7.79 -5.03 10.79
CA GLY A 16 7.34 -5.37 12.14
C GLY A 16 7.24 -4.18 13.09
N ILE A 17 6.09 -4.05 13.72
CA ILE A 17 5.83 -3.01 14.71
C ILE A 17 6.53 -3.35 16.05
N GLY A 18 6.58 -4.65 16.41
CA GLY A 18 7.23 -5.14 17.61
C GLY A 18 6.47 -4.79 18.89
N ASN A 19 6.39 -3.51 19.24
CA ASN A 19 5.68 -3.04 20.42
C ASN A 19 5.05 -1.66 20.18
N VAL A 20 4.25 -1.21 21.15
CA VAL A 20 3.54 0.08 21.12
C VAL A 20 4.49 1.28 20.99
N HIS A 21 5.67 1.23 21.61
CA HIS A 21 6.64 2.32 21.55
C HIS A 21 7.15 2.52 20.11
N LYS A 22 7.61 1.45 19.47
CA LYS A 22 8.03 1.48 18.06
C LYS A 22 6.89 1.92 17.14
N PHE A 23 5.65 1.48 17.42
CA PHE A 23 4.50 1.92 16.66
C PHE A 23 4.29 3.44 16.75
N ASN A 24 4.38 4.00 17.97
CA ASN A 24 4.24 5.45 18.17
C ASN A 24 5.35 6.26 17.49
N GLU A 25 6.58 5.75 17.45
CA GLU A 25 7.68 6.39 16.70
C GLU A 25 7.40 6.41 15.21
N ILE A 26 6.94 5.27 14.65
CA ILE A 26 6.54 5.16 13.24
C ILE A 26 5.38 6.11 12.93
N LEU A 27 4.35 6.09 13.76
CA LEU A 27 3.17 6.93 13.58
C LEU A 27 3.53 8.41 13.63
N SER A 28 4.29 8.83 14.64
CA SER A 28 4.75 10.22 14.79
C SER A 28 5.59 10.69 13.59
N HIS A 29 6.43 9.80 13.03
CA HIS A 29 7.17 10.11 11.81
C HIS A 29 6.24 10.30 10.61
N LEU A 30 5.27 9.41 10.42
CA LEU A 30 4.33 9.48 9.29
C LEU A 30 3.40 10.67 9.39
N GLU A 31 2.99 11.06 10.60
CA GLU A 31 2.14 12.23 10.86
C GLU A 31 2.78 13.57 10.46
N ASN A 32 4.12 13.66 10.42
CA ASN A 32 4.79 14.86 9.89
C ASN A 32 4.45 15.14 8.41
N PHE A 33 3.97 14.14 7.69
CA PHE A 33 3.54 14.27 6.30
C PHE A 33 2.03 14.50 6.15
N LEU A 34 1.30 14.67 7.26
CA LEU A 34 -0.12 14.98 7.30
C LEU A 34 -0.99 13.99 6.48
N PRO A 35 -0.91 12.68 6.76
CA PRO A 35 -1.74 11.70 6.08
C PRO A 35 -3.20 11.79 6.54
N ASP A 36 -4.13 11.51 5.63
CA ASP A 36 -5.53 11.23 5.94
C ASP A 36 -5.75 9.74 6.15
N ILE A 37 -5.02 8.93 5.38
CA ILE A 37 -5.07 7.46 5.45
C ILE A 37 -3.64 6.89 5.45
N LEU A 38 -3.41 5.92 6.32
CA LEU A 38 -2.15 5.15 6.39
C LEU A 38 -2.40 3.69 6.01
N CYS A 39 -1.63 3.18 5.05
CA CYS A 39 -1.54 1.77 4.72
C CYS A 39 -0.23 1.22 5.30
N ILE A 40 -0.31 0.52 6.42
CA ILE A 40 0.85 -0.07 7.09
C ILE A 40 0.99 -1.52 6.64
N VAL A 41 2.16 -1.90 6.17
CA VAL A 41 2.41 -3.27 5.70
C VAL A 41 3.60 -3.91 6.38
N ASP A 42 3.63 -5.25 6.44
CA ASP A 42 4.56 -6.06 7.23
C ASP A 42 4.51 -5.68 8.74
N SER A 43 3.28 -5.50 9.26
CA SER A 43 3.05 -5.04 10.64
C SER A 43 3.47 -6.05 11.71
N ARG A 44 3.35 -7.35 11.42
CA ARG A 44 3.69 -8.49 12.33
C ARG A 44 2.99 -8.37 13.69
N LEU A 45 1.73 -7.99 13.69
CA LEU A 45 0.91 -7.89 14.90
C LEU A 45 0.14 -9.19 15.14
N ASN A 46 -0.02 -9.54 16.42
CA ASN A 46 -1.06 -10.46 16.85
C ASN A 46 -2.33 -9.66 17.24
N GLU A 47 -3.43 -10.37 17.50
CA GLU A 47 -4.71 -9.76 17.84
C GLU A 47 -4.65 -8.86 19.08
N ASP A 48 -3.92 -9.26 20.11
CA ASP A 48 -3.81 -8.48 21.34
C ASP A 48 -3.05 -7.17 21.12
N SER A 49 -1.95 -7.23 20.37
CA SER A 49 -1.17 -6.05 19.99
C SER A 49 -1.99 -5.10 19.10
N ALA A 50 -2.75 -5.64 18.13
CA ALA A 50 -3.63 -4.85 17.29
C ALA A 50 -4.74 -4.16 18.10
N ARG A 51 -5.33 -4.86 19.07
CA ARG A 51 -6.34 -4.29 19.99
C ARG A 51 -5.76 -3.17 20.85
N ASN A 52 -4.55 -3.36 21.39
CA ASN A 52 -3.88 -2.34 22.18
C ASN A 52 -3.61 -1.06 21.36
N ILE A 53 -3.17 -1.21 20.12
CA ILE A 53 -2.94 -0.08 19.22
C ILE A 53 -4.24 0.69 18.97
N ARG A 54 -5.35 0.02 18.65
CA ARG A 54 -6.66 0.68 18.44
C ARG A 54 -7.08 1.60 19.59
N ASN A 55 -6.73 1.23 20.82
CA ASN A 55 -7.15 1.94 22.02
C ASN A 55 -6.35 3.21 22.32
N ILE A 56 -5.22 3.43 21.66
CA ILE A 56 -4.26 4.49 22.03
C ILE A 56 -4.04 5.53 20.94
N ILE A 57 -4.59 5.34 19.76
CA ILE A 57 -4.38 6.25 18.62
C ILE A 57 -5.68 6.90 18.15
N ASP A 58 -5.56 8.09 17.58
CA ASP A 58 -6.69 8.84 17.01
C ASP A 58 -6.95 8.46 15.54
N TYR A 59 -7.09 7.14 15.32
CA TYR A 59 -7.39 6.56 14.00
C TYR A 59 -8.44 5.44 14.13
N ASP A 60 -9.33 5.36 13.17
CA ASP A 60 -10.17 4.18 12.96
C ASP A 60 -9.36 3.13 12.20
N CYS A 61 -9.10 1.98 12.85
CA CYS A 61 -8.09 1.01 12.42
C CYS A 61 -8.69 -0.33 12.02
N TYR A 62 -8.25 -0.81 10.87
CA TYR A 62 -8.55 -2.13 10.33
C TYR A 62 -7.25 -2.91 10.17
N PHE A 63 -7.21 -4.16 10.66
CA PHE A 63 -6.01 -5.01 10.62
C PHE A 63 -6.35 -6.36 10.00
N SER A 64 -5.52 -6.82 9.07
CA SER A 64 -5.52 -8.19 8.57
C SER A 64 -4.18 -8.82 8.95
N ASN A 65 -4.19 -9.66 9.98
CA ASN A 65 -2.99 -10.23 10.58
C ASN A 65 -2.97 -11.76 10.42
N LYS A 66 -1.78 -12.32 10.17
CA LYS A 66 -1.57 -13.77 10.25
C LYS A 66 -1.03 -14.16 11.63
N ASN A 67 0.12 -13.60 11.99
CA ASN A 67 0.79 -13.84 13.27
C ASN A 67 1.84 -12.75 13.54
N SER A 68 2.48 -12.79 14.71
CA SER A 68 3.50 -11.81 15.13
C SER A 68 4.88 -12.00 14.46
N GLN A 69 5.07 -13.01 13.64
CA GLN A 69 6.38 -13.31 13.05
C GLN A 69 6.53 -12.79 11.62
N SER A 70 5.43 -12.70 10.88
CA SER A 70 5.48 -12.30 9.46
C SER A 70 4.16 -11.73 8.98
N ARG A 71 4.26 -10.85 7.97
CA ARG A 71 3.14 -10.25 7.25
C ARG A 71 2.28 -9.34 8.15
N GLY A 72 1.06 -9.17 7.77
CA GLY A 72 0.11 -8.28 8.41
C GLY A 72 0.05 -6.93 7.72
N VAL A 73 -1.17 -6.52 7.38
CA VAL A 73 -1.47 -5.22 6.80
C VAL A 73 -2.51 -4.49 7.62
N ALA A 74 -2.45 -3.17 7.65
CA ALA A 74 -3.44 -2.34 8.31
C ALA A 74 -3.78 -1.12 7.46
N ILE A 75 -5.03 -0.67 7.58
CA ILE A 75 -5.48 0.62 7.06
C ILE A 75 -5.98 1.43 8.25
N LEU A 76 -5.42 2.62 8.42
CA LEU A 76 -5.75 3.55 9.49
C LEU A 76 -6.34 4.80 8.85
N PHE A 77 -7.57 5.15 9.24
CA PHE A 77 -8.25 6.36 8.82
C PHE A 77 -8.21 7.38 9.94
N LYS A 78 -7.76 8.59 9.68
CA LYS A 78 -7.78 9.65 10.67
C LYS A 78 -9.23 9.90 11.12
N ASN A 79 -9.49 9.97 12.43
CA ASN A 79 -10.86 10.11 12.96
C ASN A 79 -11.56 11.40 12.52
N SER A 80 -10.80 12.45 12.22
CA SER A 80 -11.33 13.69 11.66
C SER A 80 -11.74 13.61 10.19
N LEU A 81 -11.37 12.52 9.48
CA LEU A 81 -11.71 12.32 8.08
C LEU A 81 -13.17 11.86 7.93
N ALA A 82 -13.97 12.64 7.24
CA ALA A 82 -15.36 12.29 6.93
C ALA A 82 -15.42 11.28 5.78
N ILE A 83 -14.99 10.03 6.04
CA ILE A 83 -15.01 8.91 5.09
C ILE A 83 -15.90 7.79 5.61
N LYS A 84 -16.82 7.31 4.76
CA LYS A 84 -17.66 6.16 5.06
C LYS A 84 -16.93 4.89 4.63
N LYS A 85 -16.91 3.87 5.48
CA LYS A 85 -16.37 2.53 5.22
C LYS A 85 -17.53 1.56 5.24
N GLU A 86 -17.74 0.78 4.17
CA GLU A 86 -18.95 -0.03 3.99
C GLU A 86 -18.66 -1.52 4.00
N MET A 87 -17.76 -2.00 3.16
CA MET A 87 -17.45 -3.41 2.99
C MET A 87 -15.98 -3.64 3.23
N VAL A 88 -15.64 -4.66 4.02
CA VAL A 88 -14.25 -4.98 4.39
C VAL A 88 -13.97 -6.44 4.09
N THR A 89 -12.87 -6.70 3.37
CA THR A 89 -12.34 -8.05 3.13
C THR A 89 -10.98 -8.19 3.78
N TYR A 90 -10.85 -9.15 4.69
CA TYR A 90 -9.62 -9.49 5.38
C TYR A 90 -9.01 -10.75 4.73
N ASP A 91 -7.72 -10.70 4.40
CA ASP A 91 -6.99 -11.91 4.02
C ASP A 91 -6.49 -12.65 5.27
N PRO A 92 -6.90 -13.91 5.51
CA PRO A 92 -6.43 -14.69 6.66
C PRO A 92 -4.92 -14.88 6.72
N GLU A 93 -4.25 -14.80 5.57
CA GLU A 93 -2.80 -14.87 5.46
C GLU A 93 -2.09 -13.53 5.75
N GLY A 94 -2.84 -12.45 5.96
CA GLY A 94 -2.32 -11.12 6.27
C GLY A 94 -1.56 -10.46 5.12
N ASN A 95 -1.85 -10.83 3.87
CA ASN A 95 -1.18 -10.24 2.70
C ASN A 95 -1.91 -9.02 2.17
N PHE A 96 -3.25 -8.94 2.36
CA PHE A 96 -4.02 -7.78 1.94
C PHE A 96 -5.21 -7.49 2.86
N LEU A 97 -5.68 -6.28 2.74
CA LEU A 97 -6.90 -5.77 3.36
C LEU A 97 -7.57 -4.84 2.37
N LEU A 98 -8.86 -5.07 2.07
CA LEU A 98 -9.64 -4.25 1.17
C LEU A 98 -10.80 -3.60 1.92
N ILE A 99 -11.05 -2.31 1.64
CA ILE A 99 -12.18 -1.57 2.23
C ILE A 99 -12.84 -0.75 1.13
N LYS A 100 -14.16 -0.90 0.96
CA LYS A 100 -14.96 0.00 0.13
C LYS A 100 -15.22 1.29 0.90
N CYS A 101 -14.81 2.39 0.31
CA CYS A 101 -14.85 3.72 0.91
C CYS A 101 -15.74 4.65 0.09
N THR A 102 -16.42 5.58 0.77
CA THR A 102 -17.03 6.75 0.15
C THR A 102 -16.45 8.00 0.79
N TYR A 103 -15.79 8.82 -0.01
CA TYR A 103 -15.24 10.10 0.41
C TYR A 103 -15.76 11.21 -0.51
N GLU A 104 -16.39 12.22 0.07
CA GLU A 104 -17.25 13.14 -0.67
C GLU A 104 -18.23 12.34 -1.54
N ASP A 105 -18.33 12.55 -2.82
CA ASP A 105 -19.23 11.78 -3.69
C ASP A 105 -18.50 10.65 -4.47
N GLN A 106 -17.26 10.36 -4.08
CA GLN A 106 -16.45 9.34 -4.76
C GLN A 106 -16.47 8.02 -3.99
N ILE A 107 -16.86 6.96 -4.68
CA ILE A 107 -16.82 5.57 -4.16
C ILE A 107 -15.58 4.90 -4.75
N PHE A 108 -14.78 4.26 -3.91
CA PHE A 108 -13.60 3.51 -4.34
C PHE A 108 -13.26 2.36 -3.38
N VAL A 109 -12.54 1.37 -3.87
CA VAL A 109 -11.94 0.30 -3.05
C VAL A 109 -10.50 0.69 -2.73
N LEU A 110 -10.17 0.76 -1.44
CA LEU A 110 -8.81 0.91 -0.97
C LEU A 110 -8.25 -0.45 -0.57
N ALA A 111 -7.15 -0.85 -1.17
CA ALA A 111 -6.43 -2.07 -0.88
C ALA A 111 -5.05 -1.75 -0.30
N ALA A 112 -4.75 -2.23 0.91
CA ALA A 112 -3.39 -2.29 1.43
C ALA A 112 -2.84 -3.69 1.20
N ILE A 113 -1.61 -3.81 0.64
CA ILE A 113 -1.03 -5.10 0.29
C ILE A 113 0.42 -5.28 0.75
N TYR A 114 0.76 -6.51 1.12
CA TYR A 114 2.12 -7.00 1.28
C TYR A 114 2.33 -8.22 0.38
N GLY A 115 2.92 -7.99 -0.78
CA GLY A 115 3.15 -9.01 -1.80
C GLY A 115 4.08 -10.13 -1.33
N PRO A 116 3.97 -11.34 -1.89
CA PRO A 116 4.84 -12.47 -1.56
C PRO A 116 6.31 -12.17 -1.84
N ASN A 117 7.20 -12.71 -0.99
CA ASN A 117 8.65 -12.63 -1.19
C ASN A 117 9.19 -13.63 -2.24
N ASN A 118 8.36 -14.52 -2.72
CA ASN A 118 8.63 -15.50 -3.77
C ASN A 118 7.84 -15.17 -5.05
N ASP A 119 8.18 -15.82 -6.15
CA ASP A 119 7.51 -15.64 -7.43
C ASP A 119 6.15 -16.35 -7.42
N SER A 120 5.09 -15.65 -7.07
CA SER A 120 3.71 -16.13 -6.88
C SER A 120 2.72 -15.28 -7.67
N PRO A 121 2.57 -15.52 -8.97
CA PRO A 121 1.63 -14.77 -9.82
C PRO A 121 0.17 -14.90 -9.37
N GLU A 122 -0.21 -16.02 -8.76
CA GLU A 122 -1.56 -16.33 -8.26
C GLU A 122 -2.03 -15.31 -7.19
N PHE A 123 -1.10 -14.75 -6.44
CA PHE A 123 -1.41 -13.70 -5.46
C PHE A 123 -2.09 -12.49 -6.13
N PHE A 124 -1.55 -12.05 -7.26
CA PHE A 124 -2.09 -10.90 -7.97
C PHE A 124 -3.44 -11.20 -8.64
N GLU A 125 -3.64 -12.44 -9.12
CA GLU A 125 -4.94 -12.89 -9.61
C GLU A 125 -5.98 -12.82 -8.49
N THR A 126 -5.69 -13.44 -7.34
CA THR A 126 -6.57 -13.41 -6.16
C THR A 126 -6.88 -11.98 -5.71
N LEU A 127 -5.88 -11.09 -5.71
CA LEU A 127 -6.07 -9.68 -5.34
C LEU A 127 -7.06 -8.98 -6.27
N TYR A 128 -6.87 -9.10 -7.59
CA TYR A 128 -7.74 -8.45 -8.57
C TYR A 128 -9.14 -9.06 -8.60
N ASP A 129 -9.29 -10.37 -8.40
CA ASP A 129 -10.59 -11.04 -8.25
C ASP A 129 -11.34 -10.50 -7.04
N ASN A 130 -10.67 -10.33 -5.90
CA ASN A 130 -11.26 -9.71 -4.71
C ASN A 130 -11.66 -8.25 -4.96
N ILE A 131 -10.84 -7.43 -5.62
CA ILE A 131 -11.20 -6.05 -5.96
C ILE A 131 -12.44 -6.04 -6.86
N SER A 132 -12.49 -6.89 -7.89
CA SER A 132 -13.63 -7.00 -8.82
C SER A 132 -14.92 -7.38 -8.13
N SER A 133 -14.86 -8.15 -7.03
CA SER A 133 -16.06 -8.56 -6.26
C SER A 133 -16.79 -7.40 -5.59
N TYR A 134 -16.19 -6.22 -5.51
CA TYR A 134 -16.80 -5.02 -4.92
C TYR A 134 -17.74 -4.28 -5.86
N ASP A 135 -17.80 -4.67 -7.14
CA ASP A 135 -18.58 -3.98 -8.17
C ASP A 135 -18.34 -2.45 -8.16
N CYS A 136 -17.07 -2.08 -8.19
CA CYS A 136 -16.60 -0.71 -8.12
C CYS A 136 -15.44 -0.48 -9.09
N GLU A 137 -15.62 0.43 -10.05
CA GLU A 137 -14.60 0.73 -11.05
C GLU A 137 -13.39 1.47 -10.47
N ASN A 138 -13.60 2.23 -9.38
CA ASN A 138 -12.54 3.00 -8.75
C ASN A 138 -11.84 2.19 -7.67
N TYR A 139 -10.53 2.08 -7.76
CA TYR A 139 -9.74 1.45 -6.71
C TYR A 139 -8.34 2.06 -6.60
N ILE A 140 -7.78 1.92 -5.41
CA ILE A 140 -6.41 2.31 -5.06
C ILE A 140 -5.76 1.12 -4.36
N ILE A 141 -4.61 0.66 -4.88
CA ILE A 141 -3.83 -0.42 -4.29
C ILE A 141 -2.51 0.18 -3.81
N ALA A 142 -2.26 0.16 -2.51
CA ALA A 142 -1.07 0.74 -1.90
C ALA A 142 -0.33 -0.30 -1.06
N GLY A 143 0.99 -0.38 -1.18
CA GLY A 143 1.76 -1.32 -0.37
C GLY A 143 3.12 -1.69 -0.93
N ASP A 144 3.73 -2.69 -0.31
CA ASP A 144 4.94 -3.35 -0.80
C ASP A 144 4.53 -4.55 -1.67
N PHE A 145 4.75 -4.42 -2.95
CA PHE A 145 4.40 -5.47 -3.92
C PHE A 145 5.44 -6.60 -3.99
N ASN A 146 6.64 -6.39 -3.43
CA ASN A 146 7.79 -7.29 -3.57
C ASN A 146 8.16 -7.65 -5.03
N VAL A 147 7.59 -6.94 -5.99
CA VAL A 147 7.82 -7.07 -7.42
C VAL A 147 7.90 -5.69 -8.07
N THR A 148 8.72 -5.55 -9.09
CA THR A 148 8.83 -4.32 -9.88
C THR A 148 7.98 -4.42 -11.14
N ILE A 149 7.35 -3.31 -11.56
CA ILE A 149 6.55 -3.25 -12.80
C ILE A 149 7.48 -3.24 -14.01
N SER A 150 8.47 -2.34 -14.02
CA SER A 150 9.46 -2.23 -15.08
C SER A 150 10.83 -2.69 -14.60
N HIS A 151 11.49 -3.60 -15.35
CA HIS A 151 12.85 -3.97 -15.02
C HIS A 151 13.83 -2.81 -15.25
N GLU A 152 13.62 -2.07 -16.29
CA GLU A 152 14.49 -0.97 -16.71
C GLU A 152 14.41 0.24 -15.79
N HIS A 153 13.19 0.64 -15.42
CA HIS A 153 12.97 1.89 -14.69
C HIS A 153 12.83 1.72 -13.16
N ASP A 154 12.53 0.49 -12.71
CA ASP A 154 12.29 0.22 -11.28
C ASP A 154 13.44 -0.53 -10.60
N ASN A 155 14.53 -0.83 -11.33
CA ASN A 155 15.69 -1.51 -10.79
C ASN A 155 16.98 -0.79 -11.17
N LEU A 156 17.93 -0.80 -10.26
CA LEU A 156 19.28 -0.34 -10.51
C LEU A 156 20.27 -1.43 -10.10
N ASN A 157 21.22 -1.74 -11.00
CA ASN A 157 22.26 -2.75 -10.83
C ASN A 157 21.76 -4.20 -10.69
N TYR A 158 20.57 -4.51 -11.23
CA TYR A 158 20.09 -5.87 -11.38
C TYR A 158 20.34 -6.37 -12.81
N VAL A 159 20.97 -7.54 -12.94
CA VAL A 159 21.21 -8.18 -14.24
C VAL A 159 19.92 -8.85 -14.75
N GLN A 160 19.17 -9.45 -13.84
CA GLN A 160 17.92 -10.13 -14.17
C GLN A 160 16.81 -9.68 -13.22
N PRO A 161 15.57 -9.64 -13.70
CA PRO A 161 14.41 -9.31 -12.85
C PRO A 161 14.19 -10.41 -11.81
N ARG A 162 13.88 -9.98 -10.58
CA ARG A 162 13.33 -10.87 -9.57
C ARG A 162 11.85 -11.11 -9.87
N HIS A 163 11.35 -12.30 -9.54
CA HIS A 163 9.94 -12.67 -9.66
C HIS A 163 9.35 -12.40 -11.06
N PRO A 164 9.92 -12.99 -12.14
CA PRO A 164 9.53 -12.67 -13.50
C PRO A 164 8.10 -13.05 -13.83
N ASN A 165 7.56 -14.15 -13.26
CA ASN A 165 6.19 -14.59 -13.50
C ASN A 165 5.17 -13.66 -12.81
N SER A 166 5.43 -13.31 -11.53
CA SER A 166 4.63 -12.34 -10.77
C SER A 166 4.59 -10.98 -11.46
N ARG A 167 5.75 -10.49 -11.95
CA ARG A 167 5.81 -9.24 -12.71
C ARG A 167 5.01 -9.32 -14.01
N LYS A 168 5.15 -10.41 -14.77
CA LYS A 168 4.40 -10.61 -16.01
C LYS A 168 2.90 -10.58 -15.72
N LYS A 169 2.46 -11.35 -14.72
CA LYS A 169 1.05 -11.43 -14.32
C LYS A 169 0.52 -10.07 -13.85
N LEU A 170 1.25 -9.37 -12.97
CA LEU A 170 0.83 -8.03 -12.52
C LEU A 170 0.66 -7.08 -13.69
N ASN A 171 1.60 -7.06 -14.65
CA ASN A 171 1.49 -6.20 -15.84
C ASN A 171 0.31 -6.57 -16.74
N GLU A 172 -0.01 -7.87 -16.87
CA GLU A 172 -1.19 -8.34 -17.60
C GLU A 172 -2.48 -7.87 -16.93
N LEU A 173 -2.59 -8.04 -15.60
CA LEU A 173 -3.75 -7.62 -14.82
C LEU A 173 -3.91 -6.09 -14.83
N MET A 174 -2.83 -5.33 -14.70
CA MET A 174 -2.87 -3.87 -14.80
C MET A 174 -3.43 -3.41 -16.13
N ARG A 175 -3.02 -4.03 -17.25
CA ARG A 175 -3.55 -3.70 -18.58
C ARG A 175 -5.02 -4.09 -18.73
N ALA A 176 -5.39 -5.30 -18.30
CA ALA A 176 -6.76 -5.82 -18.42
C ALA A 176 -7.76 -4.99 -17.59
N ASN A 177 -7.33 -4.46 -16.46
CA ASN A 177 -8.18 -3.69 -15.54
C ASN A 177 -7.95 -2.17 -15.60
N PHE A 178 -7.28 -1.67 -16.63
CA PHE A 178 -6.99 -0.25 -16.79
C PHE A 178 -6.40 0.38 -15.51
N THR A 179 -5.39 -0.30 -14.94
CA THR A 179 -4.66 0.17 -13.75
C THR A 179 -3.44 0.99 -14.17
N LEU A 180 -3.26 2.12 -13.56
CA LEU A 180 -2.07 2.96 -13.75
C LEU A 180 -1.16 2.93 -12.50
N ASP A 181 0.11 3.11 -12.74
CA ASP A 181 1.11 3.39 -11.72
C ASP A 181 1.08 4.90 -11.43
N SER A 182 0.60 5.28 -10.24
CA SER A 182 0.39 6.67 -9.88
C SER A 182 1.68 7.51 -9.96
N TYR A 183 2.82 6.94 -9.52
CA TYR A 183 4.11 7.62 -9.66
C TYR A 183 4.48 7.87 -11.11
N ARG A 184 4.34 6.86 -11.97
CA ARG A 184 4.63 6.98 -13.39
C ARG A 184 3.68 7.93 -14.11
N ALA A 185 2.44 7.99 -13.68
CA ALA A 185 1.46 8.93 -14.22
C ALA A 185 1.84 10.39 -13.94
N CYS A 186 2.45 10.68 -12.79
CA CYS A 186 2.89 12.04 -12.39
C CYS A 186 4.29 12.39 -12.91
N HIS A 187 5.24 11.45 -12.93
CA HIS A 187 6.66 11.74 -13.09
C HIS A 187 7.31 11.02 -14.29
N GLY A 188 6.54 10.28 -15.09
CA GLY A 188 7.05 9.56 -16.26
C GLY A 188 8.13 8.51 -15.86
N ASN A 189 9.23 8.49 -16.58
CA ASN A 189 10.31 7.52 -16.38
C ASN A 189 11.39 7.98 -15.37
N SER A 190 11.10 8.97 -14.53
CA SER A 190 12.04 9.42 -13.50
C SER A 190 12.35 8.28 -12.51
N ASN A 191 13.60 8.21 -12.07
CA ASN A 191 14.04 7.15 -11.16
C ASN A 191 13.59 7.44 -9.72
N MET A 192 12.90 6.47 -9.12
CA MET A 192 12.56 6.46 -7.70
C MET A 192 12.72 5.04 -7.17
N PHE A 193 13.49 4.89 -6.12
CA PHE A 193 13.68 3.59 -5.48
C PHE A 193 13.20 3.65 -4.03
N THR A 194 12.46 2.63 -3.60
CA THR A 194 11.92 2.52 -2.25
C THR A 194 12.69 1.53 -1.40
N TRP A 195 13.46 0.63 -2.02
CA TRP A 195 14.25 -0.40 -1.38
C TRP A 195 15.70 -0.36 -1.83
N LYS A 196 16.62 -0.65 -0.90
CA LYS A 196 18.05 -0.81 -1.13
C LYS A 196 18.53 -2.11 -0.48
N LYS A 197 19.30 -2.91 -1.21
CA LYS A 197 19.93 -4.09 -0.65
C LYS A 197 21.03 -3.70 0.34
N TRP A 198 21.03 -4.32 1.50
CA TRP A 198 22.09 -4.10 2.50
C TRP A 198 23.46 -4.47 1.92
N ASN A 199 24.46 -3.62 2.14
CA ASN A 199 25.84 -3.80 1.66
C ASN A 199 25.99 -4.05 0.13
N ASP A 200 25.03 -3.60 -0.68
CA ASP A 200 25.06 -3.73 -2.13
C ASP A 200 24.53 -2.43 -2.77
N ASN A 201 24.98 -2.15 -4.00
CA ASN A 201 24.49 -1.00 -4.76
C ASN A 201 23.23 -1.33 -5.60
N LYS A 202 22.44 -2.31 -5.16
CA LYS A 202 21.18 -2.67 -5.80
C LYS A 202 20.01 -1.95 -5.16
N PHE A 203 19.19 -1.36 -6.02
CA PHE A 203 18.00 -0.62 -5.61
C PHE A 203 16.78 -1.12 -6.39
N ALA A 204 15.60 -1.07 -5.78
CA ALA A 204 14.35 -1.43 -6.43
C ALA A 204 13.20 -0.52 -5.96
N ARG A 205 12.20 -0.36 -6.79
CA ARG A 205 10.92 0.26 -6.43
C ARG A 205 9.90 -0.84 -6.21
N LEU A 206 9.68 -1.21 -4.96
CA LEU A 206 8.81 -2.29 -4.52
C LEU A 206 7.54 -1.78 -3.87
N ASP A 207 7.61 -0.61 -3.22
CA ASP A 207 6.44 0.07 -2.66
C ASP A 207 5.80 0.89 -3.77
N LEU A 208 4.54 0.60 -4.06
CA LEU A 208 3.78 1.21 -5.14
C LEU A 208 2.44 1.72 -4.65
N ILE A 209 1.90 2.71 -5.35
CA ILE A 209 0.49 3.07 -5.33
C ILE A 209 -0.02 2.94 -6.77
N LEU A 210 -0.95 2.01 -6.96
CA LEU A 210 -1.63 1.79 -8.23
C LEU A 210 -3.08 2.28 -8.11
N THR A 211 -3.60 2.87 -9.16
CA THR A 211 -4.99 3.35 -9.20
C THR A 211 -5.67 2.92 -10.48
N SER A 212 -7.00 2.75 -10.43
CA SER A 212 -7.78 2.64 -11.67
C SER A 212 -7.63 3.90 -12.53
N GLU A 213 -7.65 3.75 -13.85
CA GLU A 213 -7.55 4.87 -14.80
C GLU A 213 -8.66 5.91 -14.61
N THR A 214 -9.83 5.48 -14.14
CA THR A 214 -10.97 6.34 -13.80
C THR A 214 -10.63 7.39 -12.73
N LEU A 215 -9.67 7.11 -11.84
CA LEU A 215 -9.19 8.05 -10.82
C LEU A 215 -8.10 9.00 -11.32
N ARG A 216 -7.60 8.84 -12.55
CA ARG A 216 -6.54 9.71 -13.10
C ARG A 216 -6.85 11.21 -13.01
N PRO A 217 -8.09 11.69 -13.29
CA PRO A 217 -8.41 13.11 -13.19
C PRO A 217 -8.29 13.68 -11.76
N PHE A 218 -8.31 12.83 -10.73
CA PHE A 218 -8.22 13.19 -9.33
C PHE A 218 -6.80 13.02 -8.75
N LEU A 219 -5.87 12.42 -9.52
CA LEU A 219 -4.50 12.21 -9.10
C LEU A 219 -3.73 13.54 -9.16
N ILE A 220 -3.37 14.07 -7.99
CA ILE A 220 -2.64 15.34 -7.86
C ILE A 220 -1.14 15.10 -7.94
N ASP A 221 -0.62 14.17 -7.13
CA ASP A 221 0.80 13.82 -7.08
C ASP A 221 1.00 12.44 -6.43
N ALA A 222 2.14 11.81 -6.73
CA ALA A 222 2.58 10.57 -6.11
C ALA A 222 4.10 10.57 -5.96
N GLY A 223 4.60 10.27 -4.78
CA GLY A 223 6.03 10.35 -4.51
C GLY A 223 6.46 9.52 -3.32
N LYS A 224 7.72 9.67 -2.95
CA LYS A 224 8.33 8.98 -1.81
C LYS A 224 8.51 9.92 -0.65
N ILE A 225 8.12 9.48 0.54
CA ILE A 225 8.48 10.14 1.80
C ILE A 225 9.80 9.58 2.34
N PRO A 226 10.58 10.35 3.12
CA PRO A 226 11.75 9.85 3.80
C PRO A 226 11.40 8.68 4.73
N LYS A 227 12.25 7.65 4.76
CA LYS A 227 12.10 6.56 5.74
C LYS A 227 12.46 7.05 7.14
N LEU A 228 11.76 6.52 8.16
CA LEU A 228 12.23 6.61 9.52
C LEU A 228 13.62 5.94 9.58
N ARG A 229 14.64 6.67 10.00
CA ARG A 229 15.96 6.09 10.22
C ARG A 229 15.85 5.21 11.47
N SER A 230 15.99 3.90 11.29
CA SER A 230 16.41 3.03 12.38
C SER A 230 17.93 3.22 12.51
N ASP A 231 18.36 3.78 13.58
CA ASP A 231 19.77 3.78 13.97
C ASP A 231 20.25 2.34 14.16
#